data_4db19ebb51262492115e053b256e1454
#
_entry.id   4db19ebb51262492115e053b256e1454
#
_cell.length_a   1.000
_cell.length_b   1.000
_cell.length_c   1.000
_cell.angle_alpha   90.00
_cell.angle_beta   90.00
_cell.angle_gamma   90.00
#
_symmetry.space_group_name_H-M   'P 1'
#
loop_
_entity.id
_entity.type
_entity.pdbx_description
1 polymer ?
#
loop_
_entity_poly.entity_id
_entity_poly.type
_entity_poly.pdbx_seq_one_letter_code
_entity_poly.pdbx_strand_id
1 'polypeptide(L)'
;NSDYDYGTRPFRQVHHTTSAVALVGGGSSPKPGEITLANRGVLFLDEIPEFDRKVLEVLRQPIENKEIVISRANSQVRFPANFQLVAAMNPCPCGYAGDPRRECRCTPSAVERYRSRLSGPMRDRFDLSVEVQAVPWRDLRATTRGCGRGRSTGSPATRR
;
A
#
# COMPACT_ATOMS: atom_id res chain seq x y z
N ASN A 1 5.16 -20.44 18.93
CA ASN A 1 5.47 -19.30 19.81
C ASN A 1 5.92 -18.17 18.92
N SER A 2 5.01 -17.30 18.54
CA SER A 2 5.33 -16.04 17.89
C SER A 2 5.49 -15.03 19.02
N ASP A 3 6.73 -14.54 19.21
CA ASP A 3 7.01 -13.39 20.05
C ASP A 3 6.23 -12.19 19.52
N TYR A 4 5.09 -11.91 20.13
CA TYR A 4 4.37 -10.66 19.89
C TYR A 4 5.16 -9.54 20.57
N ASP A 5 5.94 -8.82 19.78
CA ASP A 5 6.56 -7.57 20.23
C ASP A 5 5.46 -6.50 20.31
N TYR A 6 4.97 -6.26 21.51
CA TYR A 6 3.92 -5.27 21.79
C TYR A 6 4.33 -3.82 21.50
N GLY A 7 5.61 -3.57 21.17
CA GLY A 7 6.14 -2.25 20.85
C GLY A 7 6.11 -1.90 19.36
N THR A 8 5.99 -2.87 18.46
CA THR A 8 6.16 -2.67 17.02
C THR A 8 4.81 -2.73 16.31
N ARG A 9 4.50 -1.71 15.51
CA ARG A 9 3.30 -1.74 14.66
C ARG A 9 3.48 -2.78 13.55
N PRO A 10 2.50 -3.64 13.29
CA PRO A 10 2.60 -4.65 12.26
C PRO A 10 2.75 -4.01 10.88
N PHE A 11 3.70 -4.52 10.10
CA PHE A 11 3.89 -4.20 8.70
C PHE A 11 3.64 -5.47 7.89
N ARG A 12 2.63 -5.45 7.02
CA ARG A 12 2.27 -6.57 6.16
C ARG A 12 2.41 -6.17 4.71
N GLN A 13 3.31 -6.83 4.01
CA GLN A 13 3.47 -6.67 2.57
C GLN A 13 2.74 -7.80 1.86
N VAL A 14 1.88 -7.43 0.93
CA VAL A 14 1.06 -8.37 0.16
C VAL A 14 1.47 -8.30 -1.30
N HIS A 15 1.73 -9.46 -1.88
CA HIS A 15 2.09 -9.60 -3.29
C HIS A 15 0.83 -9.76 -4.16
N HIS A 16 0.86 -9.33 -5.42
CA HIS A 16 -0.28 -9.38 -6.35
C HIS A 16 -0.82 -10.80 -6.62
N THR A 17 -0.02 -11.86 -6.37
CA THR A 17 -0.44 -13.27 -6.47
C THR A 17 -1.30 -13.74 -5.28
N THR A 18 -1.45 -12.90 -4.25
CA THR A 18 -2.23 -13.25 -3.05
C THR A 18 -3.71 -13.37 -3.40
N SER A 19 -4.34 -14.46 -2.96
CA SER A 19 -5.78 -14.67 -3.15
C SER A 19 -6.62 -13.78 -2.24
N ALA A 20 -7.87 -13.50 -2.64
CA ALA A 20 -8.83 -12.78 -1.80
C ALA A 20 -9.04 -13.44 -0.43
N VAL A 21 -9.03 -14.78 -0.37
CA VAL A 21 -9.17 -15.54 0.89
C VAL A 21 -7.96 -15.35 1.80
N ALA A 22 -6.74 -15.34 1.24
CA ALA A 22 -5.54 -15.07 2.04
C ALA A 22 -5.52 -13.63 2.58
N LEU A 23 -6.06 -12.70 1.80
CA LEU A 23 -6.12 -11.28 2.18
C LEU A 23 -7.16 -11.04 3.30
N VAL A 24 -8.39 -11.52 3.12
CA VAL A 24 -9.51 -11.29 4.04
C VAL A 24 -9.52 -12.28 5.20
N GLY A 25 -9.08 -13.48 4.94
CA GLY A 25 -9.24 -14.63 5.84
C GLY A 25 -10.41 -15.52 5.43
N GLY A 26 -10.58 -16.61 6.14
CA GLY A 26 -11.64 -17.59 5.87
C GLY A 26 -11.21 -19.02 6.12
N GLY A 27 -11.78 -19.95 5.35
CA GLY A 27 -11.55 -21.40 5.52
C GLY A 27 -12.68 -22.08 6.29
N SER A 28 -12.59 -23.39 6.49
CA SER A 28 -13.57 -24.17 7.26
C SER A 28 -13.62 -23.74 8.74
N SER A 29 -12.45 -23.41 9.29
CA SER A 29 -12.31 -22.67 10.55
C SER A 29 -11.86 -21.26 10.19
N PRO A 30 -12.64 -20.19 10.48
CA PRO A 30 -12.29 -18.82 10.11
C PRO A 30 -10.96 -18.39 10.71
N LYS A 31 -9.96 -18.20 9.86
CA LYS A 31 -8.65 -17.66 10.25
C LYS A 31 -8.51 -16.22 9.79
N PRO A 32 -7.82 -15.36 10.57
CA PRO A 32 -7.55 -14.00 10.16
C PRO A 32 -6.65 -13.98 8.91
N GLY A 33 -6.96 -13.08 7.96
CA GLY A 33 -6.13 -12.83 6.78
C GLY A 33 -5.13 -11.68 7.01
N GLU A 34 -4.37 -11.34 5.95
CA GLU A 34 -3.34 -10.31 5.98
C GLU A 34 -3.86 -8.94 6.44
N ILE A 35 -5.10 -8.59 6.09
CA ILE A 35 -5.75 -7.35 6.52
C ILE A 35 -5.87 -7.29 8.05
N THR A 36 -6.33 -8.39 8.67
CA THR A 36 -6.47 -8.47 10.13
C THR A 36 -5.10 -8.48 10.81
N LEU A 37 -4.12 -9.16 10.21
CA LEU A 37 -2.74 -9.18 10.71
C LEU A 37 -2.05 -7.80 10.61
N ALA A 38 -2.52 -6.92 9.71
CA ALA A 38 -2.07 -5.54 9.58
C ALA A 38 -2.79 -4.57 10.55
N ASN A 39 -3.71 -5.06 11.40
CA ASN A 39 -4.49 -4.20 12.29
C ASN A 39 -3.60 -3.31 13.17
N ARG A 40 -3.91 -2.01 13.23
CA ARG A 40 -3.13 -0.95 13.89
C ARG A 40 -1.72 -0.73 13.32
N GLY A 41 -1.45 -1.26 12.13
CA GLY A 41 -0.20 -1.16 11.41
C GLY A 41 -0.39 -0.71 9.98
N VAL A 42 0.44 -1.23 9.08
CA VAL A 42 0.48 -0.90 7.65
C VAL A 42 0.23 -2.14 6.81
N LEU A 43 -0.68 -2.03 5.86
CA LEU A 43 -0.85 -2.97 4.76
C LEU A 43 -0.24 -2.35 3.51
N PHE A 44 0.85 -2.95 3.01
CA PHE A 44 1.55 -2.49 1.82
C PHE A 44 1.22 -3.37 0.62
N LEU A 45 0.74 -2.77 -0.45
CA LEU A 45 0.45 -3.42 -1.71
C LEU A 45 1.47 -2.94 -2.76
N ASP A 46 2.35 -3.83 -3.17
CA ASP A 46 3.28 -3.53 -4.25
C ASP A 46 2.65 -3.87 -5.60
N GLU A 47 2.96 -3.06 -6.63
CA GLU A 47 2.43 -3.23 -7.99
C GLU A 47 0.89 -3.33 -8.03
N ILE A 48 0.20 -2.43 -7.36
CA ILE A 48 -1.26 -2.48 -7.18
C ILE A 48 -2.06 -2.73 -8.48
N PRO A 49 -1.67 -2.24 -9.68
CA PRO A 49 -2.38 -2.54 -10.92
C PRO A 49 -2.28 -3.99 -11.39
N GLU A 50 -1.36 -4.79 -10.82
CA GLU A 50 -1.20 -6.21 -11.18
C GLU A 50 -2.09 -7.14 -10.33
N PHE A 51 -2.72 -6.62 -9.28
CA PHE A 51 -3.68 -7.40 -8.50
C PHE A 51 -4.95 -7.71 -9.31
N ASP A 52 -5.51 -8.89 -9.08
CA ASP A 52 -6.85 -9.21 -9.58
C ASP A 52 -7.86 -8.18 -9.05
N ARG A 53 -8.74 -7.72 -9.92
CA ARG A 53 -9.76 -6.74 -9.57
C ARG A 53 -10.63 -7.18 -8.39
N LYS A 54 -10.96 -8.49 -8.31
CA LYS A 54 -11.74 -9.06 -7.20
C LYS A 54 -10.99 -8.94 -5.88
N VAL A 55 -9.66 -9.09 -5.89
CA VAL A 55 -8.81 -8.93 -4.69
C VAL A 55 -8.83 -7.47 -4.21
N LEU A 56 -8.77 -6.51 -5.12
CA LEU A 56 -8.85 -5.09 -4.76
C LEU A 56 -10.25 -4.68 -4.25
N GLU A 57 -11.31 -5.26 -4.83
CA GLU A 57 -12.67 -4.94 -4.40
C GLU A 57 -12.97 -5.40 -2.96
N VAL A 58 -12.38 -6.51 -2.49
CA VAL A 58 -12.58 -6.98 -1.10
C VAL A 58 -11.92 -6.07 -0.06
N LEU A 59 -10.96 -5.21 -0.45
CA LEU A 59 -10.36 -4.21 0.44
C LEU A 59 -11.29 -3.04 0.77
N ARG A 60 -12.29 -2.76 -0.08
CA ARG A 60 -13.16 -1.59 0.07
C ARG A 60 -13.86 -1.55 1.40
N GLN A 61 -14.51 -2.64 1.76
CA GLN A 61 -15.26 -2.73 3.01
C GLN A 61 -14.38 -2.58 4.26
N PRO A 62 -13.24 -3.29 4.40
CA PRO A 62 -12.34 -3.10 5.53
C PRO A 62 -11.76 -1.70 5.67
N ILE A 63 -11.46 -1.03 4.56
CA ILE A 63 -10.94 0.35 4.59
C ILE A 63 -11.99 1.30 5.19
N GLU A 64 -13.27 1.14 4.84
CA GLU A 64 -14.36 2.00 5.32
C GLU A 64 -14.79 1.64 6.75
N ASN A 65 -15.06 0.36 7.00
CA ASN A 65 -15.69 -0.09 8.23
C ASN A 65 -14.69 -0.40 9.36
N LYS A 66 -13.39 -0.49 9.05
CA LYS A 66 -12.33 -0.88 9.98
C LYS A 66 -12.52 -2.27 10.59
N GLU A 67 -13.34 -3.10 9.93
CA GLU A 67 -13.60 -4.49 10.31
C GLU A 67 -13.83 -5.36 9.08
N ILE A 68 -13.59 -6.66 9.25
CA ILE A 68 -13.93 -7.72 8.31
C ILE A 68 -15.00 -8.59 8.94
N VAL A 69 -16.05 -8.88 8.20
CA VAL A 69 -17.12 -9.78 8.61
C VAL A 69 -17.10 -11.02 7.73
N ILE A 70 -16.83 -12.17 8.33
CA ILE A 70 -16.88 -13.46 7.65
C ILE A 70 -18.16 -14.17 8.10
N SER A 71 -19.14 -14.27 7.17
CA SER A 71 -20.41 -14.96 7.42
C SER A 71 -20.33 -16.39 6.95
N ARG A 72 -20.83 -17.32 7.76
CA ARG A 72 -21.02 -18.75 7.48
C ARG A 72 -22.45 -19.14 7.81
N ALA A 73 -22.86 -20.33 7.37
CA ALA A 73 -24.23 -20.82 7.56
C ALA A 73 -24.71 -20.73 9.02
N ASN A 74 -23.85 -20.98 10.00
CA ASN A 74 -24.19 -21.04 11.43
C ASN A 74 -23.43 -20.05 12.31
N SER A 75 -22.59 -19.17 11.73
CA SER A 75 -21.80 -18.23 12.53
C SER A 75 -21.33 -17.03 11.72
N GLN A 76 -21.20 -15.90 12.40
CA GLN A 76 -20.60 -14.69 11.88
C GLN A 76 -19.42 -14.32 12.78
N VAL A 77 -18.25 -14.18 12.19
CA VAL A 77 -17.04 -13.80 12.90
C VAL A 77 -16.58 -12.43 12.41
N ARG A 78 -16.25 -11.54 13.34
CA ARG A 78 -15.75 -10.19 13.04
C ARG A 78 -14.29 -10.11 13.44
N PHE A 79 -13.48 -9.58 12.54
CA PHE A 79 -12.07 -9.32 12.77
C PHE A 79 -11.78 -7.83 12.64
N PRO A 80 -10.96 -7.24 13.51
CA PRO A 80 -10.56 -5.85 13.39
C PRO A 80 -9.68 -5.64 12.15
N ALA A 81 -9.84 -4.49 11.48
CA ALA A 81 -9.14 -4.14 10.24
C ALA A 81 -8.80 -2.64 10.18
N ASN A 82 -8.38 -2.06 11.30
CA ASN A 82 -7.95 -0.67 11.34
C ASN A 82 -6.46 -0.57 11.00
N PHE A 83 -6.14 -0.42 9.72
CA PHE A 83 -4.80 -0.35 9.17
C PHE A 83 -4.63 0.90 8.30
N GLN A 84 -3.39 1.29 8.07
CA GLN A 84 -3.03 2.26 7.03
C GLN A 84 -2.74 1.51 5.73
N LEU A 85 -3.44 1.86 4.65
CA LEU A 85 -3.16 1.32 3.33
C LEU A 85 -2.06 2.14 2.68
N VAL A 86 -1.00 1.48 2.24
CA VAL A 86 0.05 2.04 1.40
C VAL A 86 0.15 1.19 0.13
N ALA A 87 0.20 1.83 -1.02
CA ALA A 87 0.32 1.13 -2.29
C ALA A 87 1.40 1.75 -3.16
N ALA A 88 2.09 0.92 -3.93
CA ALA A 88 3.04 1.35 -4.94
C ALA A 88 2.58 0.91 -6.33
N MET A 89 2.87 1.74 -7.33
CA MET A 89 2.63 1.40 -8.73
C MET A 89 3.68 2.02 -9.63
N ASN A 90 3.98 1.35 -10.71
CA ASN A 90 4.80 1.91 -11.78
C ASN A 90 4.03 2.95 -12.59
N PRO A 91 4.69 3.92 -13.23
CA PRO A 91 4.01 4.95 -14.04
C PRO A 91 3.38 4.38 -15.32
N CYS A 92 3.86 3.23 -15.79
CA CYS A 92 3.38 2.52 -16.99
C CYS A 92 3.81 1.03 -16.94
N PRO A 93 3.32 0.17 -17.87
CA PRO A 93 3.68 -1.25 -17.88
C PRO A 93 5.18 -1.55 -17.99
N CYS A 94 5.97 -0.71 -18.69
CA CYS A 94 7.43 -0.89 -18.79
C CYS A 94 8.20 -0.21 -17.64
N GLY A 95 7.55 0.62 -16.81
CA GLY A 95 8.15 1.33 -15.68
C GLY A 95 8.89 2.62 -16.02
N TYR A 96 9.05 3.00 -17.31
CA TYR A 96 9.93 4.09 -17.73
C TYR A 96 9.23 5.38 -18.17
N ALA A 97 7.91 5.50 -18.01
CA ALA A 97 7.22 6.75 -18.35
C ALA A 97 7.69 7.87 -17.40
N GLY A 98 8.30 8.92 -17.99
CA GLY A 98 8.89 10.03 -17.25
C GLY A 98 10.33 9.80 -16.76
N ASP A 99 10.97 8.65 -17.03
CA ASP A 99 12.38 8.44 -16.70
C ASP A 99 13.27 9.20 -17.71
N PRO A 100 14.13 10.15 -17.25
CA PRO A 100 15.02 10.91 -18.12
C PRO A 100 16.14 10.08 -18.75
N ARG A 101 16.42 8.88 -18.25
CA ARG A 101 17.52 8.00 -18.69
C ARG A 101 17.08 6.90 -19.65
N ARG A 102 15.77 6.59 -19.69
CA ARG A 102 15.22 5.53 -20.52
C ARG A 102 13.91 5.97 -21.16
N GLU A 103 13.81 5.78 -22.44
CA GLU A 103 12.61 6.08 -23.20
C GLU A 103 11.51 5.05 -22.93
N CYS A 104 10.32 5.53 -22.63
CA CYS A 104 9.14 4.69 -22.48
C CYS A 104 8.67 4.20 -23.86
N ARG A 105 8.52 2.88 -24.03
CA ARG A 105 8.05 2.25 -25.28
C ARG A 105 6.55 1.92 -25.25
N CYS A 106 5.84 2.30 -24.21
CA CYS A 106 4.41 2.04 -24.10
C CYS A 106 3.62 3.01 -24.97
N THR A 107 2.62 2.48 -25.69
CA THR A 107 1.64 3.35 -26.37
C THR A 107 0.76 4.06 -25.36
N PRO A 108 0.23 5.25 -25.66
CA PRO A 108 -0.68 5.97 -24.77
C PRO A 108 -1.86 5.11 -24.30
N SER A 109 -2.42 4.30 -25.20
CA SER A 109 -3.51 3.38 -24.87
C SER A 109 -3.10 2.25 -23.91
N ALA A 110 -1.85 1.77 -23.98
CA ALA A 110 -1.33 0.78 -23.02
C ALA A 110 -1.15 1.39 -21.63
N VAL A 111 -0.67 2.62 -21.54
CA VAL A 111 -0.53 3.36 -20.27
C VAL A 111 -1.90 3.60 -19.64
N GLU A 112 -2.89 4.06 -20.42
CA GLU A 112 -4.24 4.30 -19.95
C GLU A 112 -4.91 3.01 -19.45
N ARG A 113 -4.79 1.91 -20.20
CA ARG A 113 -5.29 0.59 -19.79
C ARG A 113 -4.64 0.11 -18.49
N TYR A 114 -3.35 0.32 -18.32
CA TYR A 114 -2.63 -0.04 -17.09
C TYR A 114 -3.15 0.76 -15.89
N ARG A 115 -3.29 2.07 -16.03
CA ARG A 115 -3.80 2.95 -14.97
C ARG A 115 -5.27 2.69 -14.63
N SER A 116 -6.09 2.31 -15.62
CA SER A 116 -7.51 2.01 -15.43
C SER A 116 -7.78 0.67 -14.72
N ARG A 117 -6.77 -0.19 -14.52
CA ARG A 117 -6.89 -1.39 -13.69
C ARG A 117 -7.27 -1.06 -12.25
N LEU A 118 -6.78 0.07 -11.74
CA LEU A 118 -7.22 0.62 -10.47
C LEU A 118 -8.52 1.42 -10.69
N SER A 119 -9.64 0.88 -10.16
CA SER A 119 -10.96 1.52 -10.32
C SER A 119 -11.01 2.91 -9.67
N GLY A 120 -11.86 3.79 -10.21
CA GLY A 120 -12.10 5.11 -9.63
C GLY A 120 -12.41 5.04 -8.13
N PRO A 121 -13.41 4.24 -7.73
CA PRO A 121 -13.76 4.09 -6.32
C PRO A 121 -12.63 3.59 -5.42
N MET A 122 -11.68 2.82 -5.95
CA MET A 122 -10.51 2.41 -5.18
C MET A 122 -9.48 3.53 -5.08
N ARG A 123 -9.30 4.33 -6.14
CA ARG A 123 -8.41 5.51 -6.12
C ARG A 123 -8.89 6.57 -5.12
N ASP A 124 -10.19 6.78 -5.02
CA ASP A 124 -10.80 7.76 -4.11
C ASP A 124 -10.57 7.44 -2.62
N ARG A 125 -10.06 6.24 -2.31
CA ARG A 125 -9.71 5.82 -0.94
C ARG A 125 -8.26 6.11 -0.55
N PHE A 126 -7.47 6.60 -1.49
CA PHE A 126 -6.12 7.08 -1.20
C PHE A 126 -6.16 8.59 -0.97
N ASP A 127 -5.93 9.01 0.26
CA ASP A 127 -5.93 10.42 0.66
C ASP A 127 -4.73 11.19 0.10
N LEU A 128 -3.63 10.47 -0.19
CA LEU A 128 -2.37 11.06 -0.65
C LEU A 128 -1.79 10.23 -1.80
N SER A 129 -1.39 10.92 -2.86
CA SER A 129 -0.62 10.35 -3.98
C SER A 129 0.67 11.13 -4.15
N VAL A 130 1.79 10.41 -4.16
CA VAL A 130 3.13 10.99 -4.33
C VAL A 130 3.80 10.37 -5.54
N GLU A 131 4.28 11.21 -6.45
CA GLU A 131 5.11 10.76 -7.56
C GLU A 131 6.57 10.73 -7.14
N VAL A 132 7.20 9.55 -7.21
CA VAL A 132 8.59 9.33 -6.85
C VAL A 132 9.43 9.25 -8.11
N GLN A 133 10.35 10.21 -8.28
CA GLN A 133 11.27 10.24 -9.41
C GLN A 133 12.41 9.22 -9.23
N ALA A 134 12.99 8.78 -10.35
CA ALA A 134 14.15 7.90 -10.34
C ALA A 134 15.37 8.62 -9.75
N VAL A 135 15.91 8.07 -8.65
CA VAL A 135 17.12 8.60 -8.00
C VAL A 135 18.36 8.07 -8.70
N PRO A 136 19.35 8.93 -9.05
CA PRO A 136 20.63 8.48 -9.57
C PRO A 136 21.37 7.56 -8.59
N TRP A 137 22.03 6.52 -9.12
CA TRP A 137 22.75 5.55 -8.28
C TRP A 137 23.80 6.17 -7.34
N ARG A 138 24.47 7.24 -7.79
CA ARG A 138 25.44 7.99 -6.99
C ARG A 138 24.82 8.58 -5.71
N ASP A 139 23.56 9.01 -5.79
CA ASP A 139 22.86 9.65 -4.68
C ASP A 139 22.35 8.60 -3.67
N LEU A 140 22.02 7.38 -4.13
CA LEU A 140 21.69 6.25 -3.27
C LEU A 140 22.89 5.81 -2.40
N ARG A 141 24.12 5.90 -2.91
CA ARG A 141 25.34 5.60 -2.14
C ARG A 141 25.68 6.69 -1.11
N ALA A 142 25.27 7.93 -1.34
CA ALA A 142 25.54 9.04 -0.42
C ALA A 142 24.65 8.99 0.85
N THR A 143 23.56 8.26 0.83
CA THR A 143 22.56 8.22 1.91
C THR A 143 22.95 7.32 3.10
N THR A 144 24.15 6.71 3.11
CA THR A 144 24.64 5.95 4.28
C THR A 144 25.17 6.83 5.41
N ARG A 145 25.08 8.16 5.32
CA ARG A 145 25.43 9.07 6.42
C ARG A 145 24.18 9.77 6.94
N GLY A 146 23.59 9.18 7.96
CA GLY A 146 22.86 9.86 9.01
C GLY A 146 21.60 10.62 8.61
N CYS A 147 20.45 10.06 8.92
CA CYS A 147 19.26 10.85 9.27
C CYS A 147 19.59 11.66 10.55
N GLY A 148 20.41 12.72 10.38
CA GLY A 148 20.70 13.70 11.42
C GLY A 148 19.47 14.56 11.63
N ARG A 149 18.96 14.58 12.85
CA ARG A 149 17.93 15.52 13.32
C ARG A 149 18.26 16.94 12.84
N GLY A 150 17.48 17.47 11.91
CA GLY A 150 17.55 18.86 11.49
C GLY A 150 17.33 19.76 12.69
N ARG A 151 18.38 20.47 13.12
CA ARG A 151 18.25 21.58 14.05
C ARG A 151 17.50 22.69 13.31
N SER A 152 16.31 23.02 13.78
CA SER A 152 15.62 24.23 13.40
C SER A 152 16.44 25.45 13.88
N THR A 153 17.16 26.10 12.98
CA THR A 153 17.71 27.41 13.23
C THR A 153 16.56 28.43 13.11
N GLY A 154 16.03 28.85 14.26
CA GLY A 154 15.10 29.95 14.35
C GLY A 154 15.77 31.24 13.92
N SER A 155 15.16 31.92 12.94
CA SER A 155 15.50 33.29 12.58
C SER A 155 14.80 34.25 13.54
N PRO A 156 15.48 35.31 14.06
CA PRO A 156 14.84 36.22 14.99
C PRO A 156 13.91 37.19 14.28
N ALA A 157 12.70 37.31 14.79
CA ALA A 157 11.75 38.33 14.39
C ALA A 157 12.25 39.72 14.69
N THR A 158 12.40 40.57 13.69
CA THR A 158 12.62 41.99 13.82
C THR A 158 11.28 42.68 14.11
N ARG A 159 11.12 43.22 15.28
CA ARG A 159 10.04 44.20 15.62
C ARG A 159 10.33 45.54 14.94
N ARG A 160 9.36 46.07 14.26
CA ARG A 160 8.99 47.52 14.24
C ARG A 160 7.47 47.62 14.07
#